data_3a2e1f2b012bdf425e77510f8be5ab18
#
_entry.id   3a2e1f2b012bdf425e77510f8be5ab18
#
_cell.length_a   1.000
_cell.length_b   1.000
_cell.length_c   1.000
_cell.angle_alpha   90.00
_cell.angle_beta   90.00
_cell.angle_gamma   90.00
#
_symmetry.space_group_name_H-M   'P 1'
#
loop_
_entity.id
_entity.type
_entity.pdbx_description
1 polymer ?
#
loop_
_entity_poly.entity_id
_entity_poly.type
_entity_poly.pdbx_seq_one_letter_code
_entity_poly.pdbx_strand_id
1 'polypeptide(L)'
;MGEKNPEPILRWAKKYLHHTDKEVRREICHGIELRGRTHPQNILPLLKELQFDRTARVKNTLIHVLRQIAYKKGCLETVVEHLKLWENKELVLRALDEIIDVHGRYKDFTILTQKQAVDFIDKHYKLKGRG
;
A
#
# COMPACT_ATOMS: atom_id res chain seq x y z
N MET A 1 9.70 -8.15 -15.44
CA MET A 1 8.97 -9.43 -15.54
C MET A 1 7.51 -9.31 -15.12
N GLY A 2 7.22 -8.80 -13.95
CA GLY A 2 5.84 -8.67 -13.46
C GLY A 2 4.95 -7.77 -14.29
N GLU A 3 5.52 -6.78 -14.98
CA GLU A 3 4.75 -5.83 -15.78
C GLU A 3 4.28 -6.42 -17.09
N LYS A 4 5.13 -7.21 -17.74
CA LYS A 4 4.81 -7.81 -19.04
C LYS A 4 3.94 -9.04 -18.90
N ASN A 5 4.18 -9.84 -17.87
CA ASN A 5 3.44 -11.07 -17.65
C ASN A 5 3.18 -11.22 -16.14
N PRO A 6 2.00 -10.77 -15.66
CA PRO A 6 1.71 -10.77 -14.23
C PRO A 6 1.50 -12.15 -13.63
N GLU A 7 1.09 -13.13 -14.42
CA GLU A 7 0.73 -14.45 -13.90
C GLU A 7 1.82 -15.13 -13.05
N PRO A 8 3.09 -15.19 -13.52
CA PRO A 8 4.12 -15.83 -12.70
C PRO A 8 4.32 -15.17 -11.34
N ILE A 9 4.35 -13.83 -11.31
CA ILE A 9 4.62 -13.12 -10.04
C ILE A 9 3.40 -13.19 -9.10
N LEU A 10 2.19 -13.14 -9.66
CA LEU A 10 0.98 -13.27 -8.84
C LEU A 10 0.86 -14.68 -8.27
N ARG A 11 1.18 -15.69 -9.06
CA ARG A 11 1.15 -17.08 -8.61
C ARG A 11 2.18 -17.33 -7.51
N TRP A 12 3.38 -16.81 -7.71
CA TRP A 12 4.45 -16.88 -6.71
C TRP A 12 4.03 -16.21 -5.41
N ALA A 13 3.46 -15.01 -5.51
CA ALA A 13 3.02 -14.26 -4.34
C ALA A 13 1.94 -15.03 -3.58
N LYS A 14 0.93 -15.52 -4.28
CA LYS A 14 -0.15 -16.28 -3.63
C LYS A 14 0.38 -17.52 -2.92
N LYS A 15 1.36 -18.19 -3.51
CA LYS A 15 1.91 -19.41 -2.94
C LYS A 15 2.64 -19.17 -1.63
N TYR A 16 3.37 -18.06 -1.51
CA TYR A 16 4.25 -17.82 -0.36
C TYR A 16 3.80 -16.71 0.59
N LEU A 17 2.64 -16.11 0.32
CA LEU A 17 2.15 -14.96 1.07
C LEU A 17 2.00 -15.25 2.57
N HIS A 18 1.66 -16.49 2.92
CA HIS A 18 1.45 -16.89 4.31
C HIS A 18 2.52 -17.88 4.79
N HIS A 19 3.72 -17.81 4.19
CA HIS A 19 4.83 -18.66 4.60
C HIS A 19 5.14 -18.47 6.09
N THR A 20 5.60 -19.52 6.74
CA THR A 20 5.92 -19.48 8.17
C THR A 20 7.06 -18.52 8.49
N ASP A 21 8.04 -18.39 7.58
CA ASP A 21 9.18 -17.48 7.75
C ASP A 21 8.76 -16.04 7.44
N LYS A 22 8.91 -15.15 8.43
CA LYS A 22 8.56 -13.74 8.27
C LYS A 22 9.37 -13.05 7.18
N GLU A 23 10.60 -13.46 6.95
CA GLU A 23 11.43 -12.87 5.90
C GLU A 23 10.92 -13.23 4.52
N VAL A 24 10.37 -14.43 4.35
CA VAL A 24 9.72 -14.80 3.09
C VAL A 24 8.50 -13.94 2.87
N ARG A 25 7.65 -13.77 3.90
CA ARG A 25 6.47 -12.94 3.79
C ARG A 25 6.82 -11.49 3.44
N ARG A 26 7.87 -10.95 4.07
CA ARG A 26 8.36 -9.60 3.78
C ARG A 26 8.85 -9.48 2.34
N GLU A 27 9.61 -10.47 1.88
CA GLU A 27 10.11 -10.49 0.50
C GLU A 27 8.97 -10.51 -0.52
N ILE A 28 7.92 -11.28 -0.25
CA ILE A 28 6.75 -11.33 -1.13
C ILE A 28 6.10 -9.94 -1.19
N CYS A 29 5.86 -9.35 -0.02
CA CYS A 29 5.25 -8.02 0.08
C CYS A 29 6.04 -6.98 -0.72
N HIS A 30 7.35 -6.95 -0.53
CA HIS A 30 8.21 -5.99 -1.20
C HIS A 30 8.33 -6.29 -2.70
N GLY A 31 8.39 -7.57 -3.05
CA GLY A 31 8.61 -8.00 -4.43
C GLY A 31 7.48 -7.67 -5.39
N ILE A 32 6.27 -7.48 -4.89
CA ILE A 32 5.13 -7.14 -5.74
C ILE A 32 4.90 -5.64 -5.86
N GLU A 33 5.74 -4.83 -5.22
CA GLU A 33 5.58 -3.37 -5.21
C GLU A 33 5.55 -2.77 -6.62
N LEU A 34 6.47 -3.15 -7.49
CA LEU A 34 6.54 -2.59 -8.83
C LEU A 34 5.25 -2.86 -9.62
N ARG A 35 4.72 -4.06 -9.48
CA ARG A 35 3.45 -4.40 -10.12
C ARG A 35 2.32 -3.52 -9.60
N GLY A 36 2.34 -3.24 -8.30
CA GLY A 36 1.34 -2.39 -7.66
C GLY A 36 1.35 -0.95 -8.17
N ARG A 37 2.51 -0.45 -8.58
CA ARG A 37 2.62 0.92 -9.09
C ARG A 37 1.92 1.13 -10.43
N THR A 38 1.81 0.08 -11.22
CA THR A 38 1.16 0.15 -12.53
C THR A 38 -0.23 -0.48 -12.53
N HIS A 39 -0.43 -1.52 -11.71
CA HIS A 39 -1.68 -2.25 -11.64
C HIS A 39 -2.06 -2.55 -10.18
N PRO A 40 -2.36 -1.50 -9.39
CA PRO A 40 -2.61 -1.67 -7.96
C PRO A 40 -3.77 -2.61 -7.65
N GLN A 41 -4.78 -2.66 -8.51
CA GLN A 41 -5.94 -3.51 -8.29
C GLN A 41 -5.60 -5.01 -8.30
N ASN A 42 -4.45 -5.38 -8.88
CA ASN A 42 -4.01 -6.78 -8.88
C ASN A 42 -3.31 -7.17 -7.59
N ILE A 43 -2.73 -6.18 -6.92
CA ILE A 43 -1.82 -6.38 -5.79
C ILE A 43 -2.49 -6.10 -4.44
N LEU A 44 -3.36 -5.08 -4.40
CA LEU A 44 -3.97 -4.66 -3.14
C LEU A 44 -4.71 -5.78 -2.42
N PRO A 45 -5.46 -6.67 -3.12
CA PRO A 45 -6.11 -7.79 -2.42
C PRO A 45 -5.11 -8.73 -1.76
N LEU A 46 -3.93 -8.92 -2.36
CA LEU A 46 -2.88 -9.77 -1.77
C LEU A 46 -2.28 -9.09 -0.54
N LEU A 47 -2.02 -7.79 -0.62
CA LEU A 47 -1.50 -7.03 0.52
C LEU A 47 -2.48 -7.05 1.68
N LYS A 48 -3.78 -6.99 1.39
CA LYS A 48 -4.82 -7.04 2.41
C LYS A 48 -4.72 -8.29 3.28
N GLU A 49 -4.33 -9.42 2.69
CA GLU A 49 -4.19 -10.66 3.44
C GLU A 49 -3.11 -10.60 4.51
N LEU A 50 -2.19 -9.65 4.41
CA LEU A 50 -1.11 -9.46 5.39
C LEU A 50 -1.46 -8.46 6.49
N GLN A 51 -2.66 -7.90 6.49
CA GLN A 51 -3.02 -6.81 7.39
C GLN A 51 -2.96 -7.19 8.87
N PHE A 52 -3.10 -8.46 9.19
CA PHE A 52 -3.03 -8.93 10.58
C PHE A 52 -1.74 -9.69 10.89
N ASP A 53 -0.71 -9.51 10.08
CA ASP A 53 0.58 -10.14 10.35
C ASP A 53 1.10 -9.68 11.71
N ARG A 54 1.62 -10.63 12.49
CA ARG A 54 2.06 -10.35 13.86
C ARG A 54 3.42 -9.69 13.95
N THR A 55 4.23 -9.77 12.89
CA THR A 55 5.59 -9.25 12.95
C THR A 55 5.64 -7.79 12.51
N ALA A 56 6.37 -6.98 13.30
CA ALA A 56 6.56 -5.58 12.95
C ALA A 56 7.26 -5.42 11.61
N ARG A 57 8.20 -6.31 11.32
CA ARG A 57 8.96 -6.24 10.06
C ARG A 57 8.04 -6.38 8.84
N VAL A 58 7.11 -7.32 8.87
CA VAL A 58 6.15 -7.49 7.75
C VAL A 58 5.18 -6.33 7.70
N LYS A 59 4.65 -5.89 8.84
CA LYS A 59 3.71 -4.77 8.85
C LYS A 59 4.35 -3.47 8.36
N ASN A 60 5.60 -3.21 8.76
CA ASN A 60 6.30 -2.00 8.33
C ASN A 60 6.57 -2.04 6.82
N THR A 61 6.91 -3.21 6.29
CA THR A 61 7.09 -3.37 4.84
C THR A 61 5.78 -3.19 4.11
N LEU A 62 4.68 -3.72 4.65
CA LEU A 62 3.35 -3.55 4.07
C LEU A 62 2.98 -2.06 3.95
N ILE A 63 3.20 -1.30 5.02
CA ILE A 63 2.94 0.14 5.03
C ILE A 63 3.84 0.85 4.01
N HIS A 64 5.12 0.47 3.95
CA HIS A 64 6.05 1.04 2.98
C HIS A 64 5.58 0.82 1.54
N VAL A 65 5.14 -0.41 1.23
CA VAL A 65 4.67 -0.75 -0.12
C VAL A 65 3.41 0.05 -0.46
N LEU A 66 2.45 0.13 0.47
CA LEU A 66 1.24 0.92 0.26
C LEU A 66 1.58 2.38 -0.01
N ARG A 67 2.50 2.94 0.75
CA ARG A 67 2.96 4.32 0.57
C ARG A 67 3.57 4.53 -0.81
N GLN A 68 4.44 3.61 -1.23
CA GLN A 68 5.10 3.70 -2.52
C GLN A 68 4.12 3.61 -3.69
N ILE A 69 3.13 2.74 -3.59
CA ILE A 69 2.10 2.62 -4.62
C ILE A 69 1.27 3.91 -4.69
N ALA A 70 0.90 4.44 -3.53
CA ALA A 70 -0.03 5.56 -3.45
C ALA A 70 0.52 6.87 -4.02
N TYR A 71 1.84 7.12 -3.92
CA TYR A 71 2.35 8.42 -4.35
C TYR A 71 2.72 8.48 -5.85
N LYS A 72 2.52 7.39 -6.58
CA LYS A 72 2.74 7.38 -8.03
C LYS A 72 1.42 7.69 -8.76
N LYS A 73 1.53 7.91 -10.05
CA LYS A 73 0.46 8.35 -10.96
C LYS A 73 -0.94 7.80 -10.62
N GLY A 74 -1.78 8.63 -10.01
CA GLY A 74 -3.18 8.29 -9.78
C GLY A 74 -3.46 7.11 -8.85
N CYS A 75 -2.42 6.45 -8.35
CA CYS A 75 -2.62 5.27 -7.49
C CYS A 75 -3.13 5.65 -6.10
N LEU A 76 -2.98 6.91 -5.69
CA LEU A 76 -3.49 7.36 -4.39
C LEU A 76 -4.97 7.03 -4.22
N GLU A 77 -5.78 7.41 -5.20
CA GLU A 77 -7.23 7.20 -5.10
C GLU A 77 -7.56 5.72 -4.99
N THR A 78 -6.95 4.89 -5.82
CA THR A 78 -7.17 3.45 -5.81
C THR A 78 -6.78 2.85 -4.46
N VAL A 79 -5.62 3.23 -3.93
CA VAL A 79 -5.14 2.70 -2.64
C VAL A 79 -6.07 3.13 -1.51
N VAL A 80 -6.42 4.42 -1.44
CA VAL A 80 -7.28 4.94 -0.38
C VAL A 80 -8.64 4.25 -0.39
N GLU A 81 -9.23 4.08 -1.57
CA GLU A 81 -10.52 3.42 -1.68
C GLU A 81 -10.43 1.95 -1.27
N HIS A 82 -9.37 1.25 -1.66
CA HIS A 82 -9.19 -0.16 -1.29
C HIS A 82 -9.02 -0.32 0.23
N LEU A 83 -8.28 0.59 0.87
CA LEU A 83 -8.04 0.53 2.30
C LEU A 83 -9.34 0.61 3.12
N LYS A 84 -10.42 1.13 2.54
CA LYS A 84 -11.72 1.15 3.22
C LYS A 84 -12.27 -0.27 3.45
N LEU A 85 -11.79 -1.23 2.67
CA LEU A 85 -12.20 -2.63 2.80
C LEU A 85 -11.43 -3.38 3.89
N TRP A 86 -10.34 -2.80 4.38
CA TRP A 86 -9.47 -3.47 5.35
C TRP A 86 -10.08 -3.40 6.75
N GLU A 87 -9.93 -4.49 7.50
CA GLU A 87 -10.47 -4.61 8.84
C GLU A 87 -9.53 -4.02 9.91
N ASN A 88 -8.22 -4.07 9.69
CA ASN A 88 -7.23 -3.55 10.64
C ASN A 88 -7.13 -2.03 10.52
N LYS A 89 -8.03 -1.32 11.21
CA LYS A 89 -8.13 0.13 11.09
C LYS A 89 -6.90 0.86 11.62
N GLU A 90 -6.24 0.32 12.64
CA GLU A 90 -5.01 0.90 13.16
C GLU A 90 -3.92 0.91 12.09
N LEU A 91 -3.75 -0.22 11.40
CA LEU A 91 -2.78 -0.33 10.30
C LEU A 91 -3.15 0.63 9.17
N VAL A 92 -4.44 0.71 8.83
CA VAL A 92 -4.92 1.62 7.79
C VAL A 92 -4.56 3.06 8.11
N LEU A 93 -4.81 3.50 9.36
CA LEU A 93 -4.49 4.88 9.75
C LEU A 93 -2.99 5.16 9.68
N ARG A 94 -2.15 4.19 10.07
CA ARG A 94 -0.71 4.33 9.93
C ARG A 94 -0.30 4.46 8.48
N ALA A 95 -0.90 3.66 7.60
CA ALA A 95 -0.61 3.72 6.16
C ALA A 95 -1.02 5.08 5.60
N LEU A 96 -2.18 5.60 5.98
CA LEU A 96 -2.64 6.91 5.52
C LEU A 96 -1.71 8.03 5.99
N ASP A 97 -1.22 7.96 7.23
CA ASP A 97 -0.25 8.95 7.74
C ASP A 97 1.04 8.93 6.91
N GLU A 98 1.54 7.75 6.58
CA GLU A 98 2.74 7.63 5.76
C GLU A 98 2.52 8.13 4.34
N ILE A 99 1.33 7.89 3.79
CA ILE A 99 0.97 8.38 2.46
C ILE A 99 0.96 9.91 2.44
N ILE A 100 0.37 10.52 3.46
CA ILE A 100 0.36 11.98 3.58
C ILE A 100 1.79 12.52 3.71
N ASP A 101 2.60 11.88 4.53
CA ASP A 101 3.98 12.28 4.76
C ASP A 101 4.79 12.26 3.46
N VAL A 102 4.66 11.20 2.67
CA VAL A 102 5.44 11.07 1.45
C VAL A 102 5.06 12.12 0.41
N HIS A 103 3.81 12.57 0.40
CA HIS A 103 3.38 13.63 -0.51
C HIS A 103 3.99 14.98 -0.16
N GLY A 104 4.32 15.19 1.11
CA GLY A 104 5.04 16.40 1.51
C GLY A 104 6.53 16.28 1.33
N ARG A 105 7.10 15.13 1.67
CA ARG A 105 8.55 14.89 1.63
C ARG A 105 9.09 14.79 0.21
N TYR A 106 8.35 14.14 -0.70
CA TYR A 106 8.79 13.90 -2.07
C TYR A 106 7.88 14.61 -3.07
N LYS A 107 7.55 15.84 -2.78
CA LYS A 107 6.58 16.63 -3.56
C LYS A 107 6.93 16.75 -5.04
N ASP A 108 8.20 16.65 -5.40
CA ASP A 108 8.62 16.76 -6.80
C ASP A 108 8.34 15.49 -7.61
N PHE A 109 8.00 14.40 -6.93
CA PHE A 109 7.76 13.12 -7.56
C PHE A 109 6.29 12.68 -7.52
N THR A 110 5.41 13.51 -6.95
CA THR A 110 4.00 13.19 -6.84
C THR A 110 3.18 14.00 -7.83
N ILE A 111 2.09 13.40 -8.32
CA ILE A 111 1.13 14.11 -9.17
C ILE A 111 0.32 15.10 -8.32
N LEU A 112 -0.12 14.64 -7.15
CA LEU A 112 -0.93 15.46 -6.24
C LEU A 112 -0.04 16.18 -5.23
N THR A 113 -0.47 17.37 -4.81
CA THR A 113 0.16 18.05 -3.67
C THR A 113 -0.24 17.33 -2.39
N GLN A 114 0.50 17.60 -1.31
CA GLN A 114 0.15 17.05 -0.01
C GLN A 114 -1.26 17.48 0.41
N LYS A 115 -1.61 18.76 0.15
CA LYS A 115 -2.94 19.26 0.49
C LYS A 115 -4.03 18.50 -0.26
N GLN A 116 -3.82 18.23 -1.56
CA GLN A 116 -4.77 17.46 -2.34
C GLN A 116 -4.91 16.04 -1.81
N ALA A 117 -3.80 15.42 -1.40
CA ALA A 117 -3.83 14.08 -0.82
C ALA A 117 -4.59 14.07 0.50
N VAL A 118 -4.33 15.05 1.36
CA VAL A 118 -5.04 15.18 2.65
C VAL A 118 -6.54 15.38 2.41
N ASP A 119 -6.90 16.28 1.50
CA ASP A 119 -8.31 16.56 1.21
C ASP A 119 -9.03 15.29 0.71
N PHE A 120 -8.39 14.52 -0.15
CA PHE A 120 -8.97 13.27 -0.65
C PHE A 120 -9.17 12.26 0.47
N ILE A 121 -8.15 12.08 1.30
CA ILE A 121 -8.19 11.14 2.42
C ILE A 121 -9.26 11.56 3.44
N ASP A 122 -9.32 12.84 3.79
CA ASP A 122 -10.30 13.34 4.74
C ASP A 122 -11.74 13.13 4.24
N LYS A 123 -11.94 13.27 2.94
CA LYS A 123 -13.25 13.03 2.34
C LYS A 123 -13.73 11.59 2.58
N HIS A 124 -12.82 10.64 2.60
CA HIS A 124 -13.17 9.22 2.77
C HIS A 124 -13.11 8.75 4.23
N TYR A 125 -12.26 9.33 5.05
CA TYR A 125 -11.98 8.84 6.41
C TYR A 125 -12.33 9.83 7.51
N LYS A 126 -12.58 11.10 7.18
CA LYS A 126 -12.89 12.14 8.16
C LYS A 126 -11.88 12.18 9.29
N LEU A 127 -10.60 12.30 8.96
CA LEU A 127 -9.53 12.28 9.94
C LEU A 127 -9.54 13.57 10.77
N LYS A 128 -9.91 13.46 12.03
CA LYS A 128 -9.95 14.61 12.95
C LYS A 128 -8.52 15.07 13.24
N GLY A 129 -8.35 16.38 13.36
CA GLY A 129 -7.06 16.95 13.69
C GLY A 129 -6.14 17.17 12.49
N ARG A 130 -6.61 16.82 11.31
CA ARG A 130 -5.84 16.99 10.09
C ARG A 130 -6.19 18.27 9.33
N GLY A 131 -7.27 18.87 9.66
CA GLY A 131 -7.85 20.02 8.98
C GLY A 131 -6.94 21.12 8.51
#